data_1c6921d2aab79acdfbb941a78eff7aa3
#
_entry.id   1c6921d2aab79acdfbb941a78eff7aa3
#
_cell.length_a   1.000
_cell.length_b   1.000
_cell.length_c   1.000
_cell.angle_alpha   90.00
_cell.angle_beta   90.00
_cell.angle_gamma   90.00
#
_symmetry.space_group_name_H-M   'P 1'
#
loop_
_entity.id
_entity.type
_entity.pdbx_description
1 polymer ?
#
loop_
_entity_poly.entity_id
_entity_poly.type
_entity_poly.pdbx_seq_one_letter_code
_entity_poly.pdbx_strand_id
1 'polypeptide(L)'
;MHSYSISKQLVYTAWLKVKANAGVAGADNVSIGMYEQNLKNELYKLWNRMRSGSYMASPVKRVEIAKSDGKLRPLGIPTVGDRVAQMVVKMTLEPEWDNKFHSSSFGYRPKRSAHHAVQAAKINCWKYSWVIDLDIKGFFDNLNHDQLQQFVAQATDNPWCKLYIKRWITAGVQRPNGEIQQTEKGTPQGGVISPLLANLYLHKVFD
;
A
#
# COMPACT_ATOMS: atom_id res chain seq x y z
N MET A 1 26.06 8.53 -11.06
CA MET A 1 24.90 8.43 -10.15
C MET A 1 23.71 8.00 -10.97
N HIS A 2 23.20 6.78 -10.80
CA HIS A 2 22.01 6.34 -11.55
C HIS A 2 20.80 7.15 -11.12
N SER A 3 20.11 7.77 -12.08
CA SER A 3 18.90 8.55 -11.84
C SER A 3 17.71 7.79 -12.39
N TYR A 4 16.72 7.47 -11.52
CA TYR A 4 15.48 6.82 -11.94
C TYR A 4 14.59 7.75 -12.75
N SER A 5 13.90 7.21 -13.74
CA SER A 5 12.95 7.95 -14.58
C SER A 5 11.62 8.15 -13.85
N ILE A 6 11.57 9.12 -12.94
CA ILE A 6 10.36 9.53 -12.22
C ILE A 6 10.07 10.99 -12.58
N SER A 7 8.91 11.27 -13.18
CA SER A 7 8.55 12.63 -13.58
C SER A 7 8.01 13.43 -12.39
N LYS A 8 8.25 14.76 -12.38
CA LYS A 8 7.64 15.66 -11.39
C LYS A 8 6.11 15.64 -11.47
N GLN A 9 5.57 15.51 -12.69
CA GLN A 9 4.14 15.43 -12.91
C GLN A 9 3.51 14.21 -12.23
N LEU A 10 4.17 13.05 -12.27
CA LEU A 10 3.70 11.84 -11.59
C LEU A 10 3.63 12.04 -10.08
N VAL A 11 4.66 12.67 -9.48
CA VAL A 11 4.68 12.98 -8.04
C VAL A 11 3.58 13.97 -7.66
N TYR A 12 3.35 14.99 -8.49
CA TYR A 12 2.27 15.95 -8.27
C TYR A 12 0.88 15.30 -8.37
N THR A 13 0.65 14.45 -9.37
CA THR A 13 -0.60 13.70 -9.51
C THR A 13 -0.83 12.75 -8.34
N ALA A 14 0.23 12.11 -7.84
CA ALA A 14 0.18 11.27 -6.64
C ALA A 14 -0.23 12.09 -5.40
N TRP A 15 0.33 13.29 -5.23
CA TRP A 15 -0.08 14.21 -4.18
C TRP A 15 -1.58 14.54 -4.24
N LEU A 16 -2.11 14.89 -5.40
CA LEU A 16 -3.53 15.21 -5.56
C LEU A 16 -4.43 14.06 -5.10
N LYS A 17 -4.06 12.81 -5.42
CA LYS A 17 -4.78 11.61 -4.97
C LYS A 17 -4.69 11.41 -3.45
N VAL A 18 -3.51 11.63 -2.86
CA VAL A 18 -3.32 11.54 -1.39
C VAL A 18 -4.12 12.63 -0.68
N LYS A 19 -4.10 13.87 -1.20
CA LYS A 19 -4.90 14.98 -0.67
C LYS A 19 -6.40 14.68 -0.69
N ALA A 20 -6.91 14.14 -1.80
CA ALA A 20 -8.32 13.79 -1.95
C ALA A 20 -8.77 12.68 -0.99
N ASN A 21 -7.89 11.74 -0.66
CA ASN A 21 -8.19 10.68 0.31
C ASN A 21 -8.12 11.14 1.77
N ALA A 22 -7.64 12.36 2.02
CA ALA A 22 -7.46 12.93 3.35
C ALA A 22 -6.63 12.02 4.29
N GLY A 23 -6.91 12.03 5.59
CA GLY A 23 -6.28 11.19 6.60
C GLY A 23 -5.42 11.98 7.58
N VAL A 24 -5.12 11.33 8.71
CA VAL A 24 -4.39 11.92 9.83
C VAL A 24 -2.87 11.93 9.61
N ALA A 25 -2.15 12.70 10.41
CA ALA A 25 -0.69 12.78 10.38
C ALA A 25 -0.02 11.45 10.78
N GLY A 26 1.11 11.13 10.16
CA GLY A 26 1.96 9.99 10.49
C GLY A 26 2.86 10.22 11.71
N ALA A 27 3.99 9.52 11.76
CA ALA A 27 4.96 9.59 12.86
C ALA A 27 5.64 10.97 13.00
N ASP A 28 5.70 11.73 11.92
CA ASP A 28 6.24 13.10 11.86
C ASP A 28 5.28 14.18 12.37
N ASN A 29 4.03 13.82 12.68
CA ASN A 29 2.94 14.71 13.05
C ASN A 29 2.61 15.80 12.00
N VAL A 30 3.08 15.66 10.75
CA VAL A 30 2.78 16.58 9.66
C VAL A 30 1.41 16.23 9.06
N SER A 31 0.45 17.15 9.19
CA SER A 31 -0.87 17.01 8.57
C SER A 31 -0.83 17.31 7.06
N ILE A 32 -1.89 16.95 6.34
CA ILE A 32 -2.03 17.28 4.90
C ILE A 32 -2.00 18.81 4.70
N GLY A 33 -2.65 19.59 5.58
CA GLY A 33 -2.62 21.04 5.51
C GLY A 33 -1.23 21.65 5.74
N MET A 34 -0.48 21.13 6.72
CA MET A 34 0.91 21.55 6.96
C MET A 34 1.83 21.19 5.77
N TYR A 35 1.67 20.01 5.22
CA TYR A 35 2.42 19.58 4.03
C TYR A 35 2.10 20.49 2.83
N GLU A 36 0.84 20.88 2.66
CA GLU A 36 0.39 21.76 1.58
C GLU A 36 0.96 23.18 1.70
N GLN A 37 1.12 23.71 2.90
CA GLN A 37 1.73 25.05 3.12
C GLN A 37 3.14 25.15 2.54
N ASN A 38 3.89 24.03 2.49
CA ASN A 38 5.24 23.99 1.92
C ASN A 38 5.35 23.06 0.71
N LEU A 39 4.24 22.86 -0.01
CA LEU A 39 4.06 21.83 -1.03
C LEU A 39 5.19 21.76 -2.04
N LYS A 40 5.57 22.89 -2.63
CA LYS A 40 6.61 22.95 -3.68
C LYS A 40 7.93 22.36 -3.19
N ASN A 41 8.36 22.71 -2.00
CA ASN A 41 9.61 22.24 -1.41
C ASN A 41 9.52 20.76 -1.02
N GLU A 42 8.40 20.35 -0.40
CA GLU A 42 8.21 18.97 0.04
C GLU A 42 8.16 18.00 -1.16
N LEU A 43 7.41 18.32 -2.22
CA LEU A 43 7.36 17.51 -3.44
C LEU A 43 8.70 17.51 -4.18
N TYR A 44 9.42 18.63 -4.21
CA TYR A 44 10.74 18.70 -4.83
C TYR A 44 11.77 17.84 -4.09
N LYS A 45 11.81 17.90 -2.75
CA LYS A 45 12.65 17.03 -1.92
C LYS A 45 12.33 15.56 -2.13
N LEU A 46 11.03 15.20 -2.08
CA LEU A 46 10.58 13.83 -2.28
C LEU A 46 10.97 13.32 -3.67
N TRP A 47 10.68 14.08 -4.72
CA TRP A 47 11.04 13.74 -6.09
C TRP A 47 12.54 13.52 -6.27
N ASN A 48 13.38 14.42 -5.75
CA ASN A 48 14.84 14.29 -5.83
C ASN A 48 15.33 13.02 -5.15
N ARG A 49 14.84 12.74 -3.91
CA ARG A 49 15.21 11.55 -3.17
C ARG A 49 14.76 10.27 -3.86
N MET A 50 13.54 10.24 -4.39
CA MET A 50 13.06 9.09 -5.16
C MET A 50 13.85 8.90 -6.46
N ARG A 51 14.14 9.98 -7.18
CA ARG A 51 14.90 9.91 -8.42
C ARG A 51 16.34 9.44 -8.21
N SER A 52 16.99 9.87 -7.15
CA SER A 52 18.39 9.47 -6.82
C SER A 52 18.49 8.12 -6.12
N GLY A 53 17.36 7.49 -5.75
CA GLY A 53 17.38 6.26 -4.94
C GLY A 53 17.68 6.49 -3.46
N SER A 54 17.80 7.73 -2.99
CA SER A 54 18.12 8.05 -1.59
C SER A 54 16.88 8.17 -0.68
N TYR A 55 15.65 8.10 -1.24
CA TYR A 55 14.45 8.12 -0.42
C TYR A 55 14.40 6.91 0.52
N MET A 56 14.21 7.17 1.82
CA MET A 56 14.02 6.16 2.87
C MET A 56 12.62 6.30 3.44
N ALA A 57 11.98 5.16 3.70
CA ALA A 57 10.67 5.11 4.34
C ALA A 57 10.80 5.52 5.81
N SER A 58 9.85 6.32 6.29
CA SER A 58 9.71 6.62 7.71
C SER A 58 8.99 5.49 8.45
N PRO A 59 9.22 5.31 9.76
CA PRO A 59 8.40 4.40 10.55
C PRO A 59 6.92 4.78 10.47
N VAL A 60 6.05 3.79 10.43
CA VAL A 60 4.61 4.02 10.44
C VAL A 60 4.12 4.23 11.88
N LYS A 61 3.27 5.22 12.10
CA LYS A 61 2.65 5.47 13.40
C LYS A 61 1.57 4.43 13.67
N ARG A 62 1.73 3.63 14.74
CA ARG A 62 0.71 2.66 15.17
C ARG A 62 -0.41 3.35 15.93
N VAL A 63 -1.65 3.11 15.49
CA VAL A 63 -2.87 3.53 16.18
C VAL A 63 -3.79 2.32 16.30
N GLU A 64 -4.46 2.17 17.43
CA GLU A 64 -5.42 1.09 17.65
C GLU A 64 -6.84 1.63 17.47
N ILE A 65 -7.61 0.99 16.60
CA ILE A 65 -9.01 1.34 16.34
C ILE A 65 -9.92 0.23 16.89
N ALA A 66 -10.93 0.63 17.67
CA ALA A 66 -11.92 -0.31 18.15
C ALA A 66 -12.75 -0.89 17.01
N LYS A 67 -12.91 -2.21 16.99
CA LYS A 67 -13.85 -2.90 16.11
C LYS A 67 -15.23 -2.96 16.76
N SER A 68 -16.25 -3.30 15.96
CA SER A 68 -17.63 -3.50 16.44
C SER A 68 -17.75 -4.62 17.48
N ASP A 69 -16.82 -5.59 17.48
CA ASP A 69 -16.75 -6.70 18.44
C ASP A 69 -15.95 -6.35 19.73
N GLY A 70 -15.57 -5.08 19.91
CA GLY A 70 -14.79 -4.61 21.06
C GLY A 70 -13.29 -4.90 20.98
N LYS A 71 -12.82 -5.65 19.99
CA LYS A 71 -11.38 -5.91 19.79
C LYS A 71 -10.70 -4.70 19.15
N LEU A 72 -9.40 -4.56 19.40
CA LEU A 72 -8.58 -3.52 18.79
C LEU A 72 -8.01 -4.01 17.45
N ARG A 73 -8.05 -3.13 16.45
CA ARG A 73 -7.39 -3.33 15.16
C ARG A 73 -6.20 -2.37 15.07
N PRO A 74 -4.97 -2.90 14.95
CA PRO A 74 -3.81 -2.05 14.73
C PRO A 74 -3.86 -1.45 13.32
N LEU A 75 -3.67 -0.14 13.22
CA LEU A 75 -3.52 0.57 11.97
C LEU A 75 -2.16 1.24 11.93
N GLY A 76 -1.43 1.09 10.83
CA GLY A 76 -0.17 1.77 10.60
C GLY A 76 -0.37 2.99 9.70
N ILE A 77 -0.11 4.18 10.21
CA ILE A 77 -0.30 5.45 9.50
C ILE A 77 1.04 5.95 8.96
N PRO A 78 1.30 5.87 7.65
CA PRO A 78 2.50 6.45 7.03
C PRO A 78 2.46 7.98 7.07
N THR A 79 3.63 8.63 7.01
CA THR A 79 3.72 10.08 6.82
C THR A 79 3.05 10.52 5.52
N VAL A 80 2.72 11.80 5.39
CA VAL A 80 2.16 12.33 4.15
C VAL A 80 3.12 12.12 2.98
N GLY A 81 4.42 12.36 3.19
CA GLY A 81 5.46 12.12 2.19
C GLY A 81 5.53 10.65 1.75
N ASP A 82 5.47 9.72 2.71
CA ASP A 82 5.44 8.27 2.39
C ASP A 82 4.18 7.87 1.61
N ARG A 83 3.02 8.42 1.97
CA ARG A 83 1.78 8.18 1.20
C ARG A 83 1.90 8.65 -0.24
N VAL A 84 2.52 9.82 -0.48
CA VAL A 84 2.78 10.32 -1.85
C VAL A 84 3.75 9.40 -2.58
N ALA A 85 4.86 9.00 -1.95
CA ALA A 85 5.82 8.08 -2.54
C ALA A 85 5.20 6.72 -2.89
N GLN A 86 4.39 6.15 -1.98
CA GLN A 86 3.65 4.91 -2.21
C GLN A 86 2.64 5.06 -3.35
N MET A 87 1.96 6.20 -3.44
CA MET A 87 1.02 6.48 -4.54
C MET A 87 1.74 6.58 -5.89
N VAL A 88 2.95 7.13 -5.96
CA VAL A 88 3.79 7.15 -7.18
C VAL A 88 4.05 5.73 -7.67
N VAL A 89 4.50 4.82 -6.77
CA VAL A 89 4.74 3.42 -7.12
C VAL A 89 3.44 2.71 -7.50
N LYS A 90 2.37 2.91 -6.73
CA LYS A 90 1.06 2.34 -7.02
C LYS A 90 0.57 2.73 -8.42
N MET A 91 0.59 4.01 -8.76
CA MET A 91 0.15 4.51 -10.07
C MET A 91 1.00 3.97 -11.23
N THR A 92 2.24 3.58 -10.96
CA THR A 92 3.13 2.99 -11.96
C THR A 92 2.84 1.51 -12.19
N LEU A 93 2.56 0.76 -11.12
CA LEU A 93 2.42 -0.70 -11.18
C LEU A 93 0.97 -1.18 -11.35
N GLU A 94 0.00 -0.49 -10.75
CA GLU A 94 -1.39 -0.92 -10.71
C GLU A 94 -2.00 -1.15 -12.10
N PRO A 95 -1.77 -0.30 -13.14
CA PRO A 95 -2.34 -0.53 -14.46
C PRO A 95 -1.91 -1.84 -15.12
N GLU A 96 -0.65 -2.24 -14.90
CA GLU A 96 -0.11 -3.48 -15.43
C GLU A 96 -0.57 -4.70 -14.61
N TRP A 97 -0.52 -4.59 -13.29
CA TRP A 97 -0.83 -5.71 -12.40
C TRP A 97 -2.32 -6.03 -12.36
N ASP A 98 -3.19 -4.99 -12.36
CA ASP A 98 -4.64 -5.18 -12.32
C ASP A 98 -5.16 -6.01 -13.48
N ASN A 99 -4.55 -5.88 -14.66
CA ASN A 99 -4.93 -6.66 -15.85
C ASN A 99 -4.57 -8.17 -15.73
N LYS A 100 -3.65 -8.53 -14.82
CA LYS A 100 -3.22 -9.91 -14.61
C LYS A 100 -4.03 -10.63 -13.52
N PHE A 101 -4.69 -9.89 -12.62
CA PHE A 101 -5.45 -10.48 -11.53
C PHE A 101 -6.72 -11.18 -12.02
N HIS A 102 -7.08 -12.27 -11.36
CA HIS A 102 -8.24 -13.08 -11.71
C HIS A 102 -9.53 -12.25 -11.83
N SER A 103 -10.41 -12.64 -12.75
CA SER A 103 -11.66 -11.91 -13.01
C SER A 103 -12.61 -11.86 -11.80
N SER A 104 -12.56 -12.84 -10.92
CA SER A 104 -13.33 -12.92 -9.68
C SER A 104 -12.64 -12.27 -8.47
N SER A 105 -11.50 -11.60 -8.65
CA SER A 105 -10.89 -10.77 -7.61
C SER A 105 -11.50 -9.36 -7.65
N PHE A 106 -12.07 -8.90 -6.54
CA PHE A 106 -12.84 -7.62 -6.47
C PHE A 106 -12.27 -6.62 -5.47
N GLY A 107 -11.54 -7.08 -4.44
CA GLY A 107 -11.05 -6.24 -3.34
C GLY A 107 -9.98 -5.24 -3.79
N TYR A 108 -10.12 -3.97 -3.39
CA TYR A 108 -9.11 -2.91 -3.59
C TYR A 108 -8.69 -2.65 -5.04
N ARG A 109 -9.45 -3.08 -6.01
CA ARG A 109 -9.15 -2.95 -7.45
C ARG A 109 -9.88 -1.76 -8.07
N PRO A 110 -9.25 -1.06 -9.06
CA PRO A 110 -9.92 0.01 -9.80
C PRO A 110 -11.17 -0.52 -10.52
N LYS A 111 -12.24 0.27 -10.51
CA LYS A 111 -13.52 -0.05 -11.18
C LYS A 111 -14.20 -1.35 -10.69
N ARG A 112 -13.76 -1.91 -9.57
CA ARG A 112 -14.39 -3.07 -8.89
C ARG A 112 -15.03 -2.61 -7.58
N SER A 113 -16.08 -3.30 -7.15
CA SER A 113 -16.80 -2.97 -5.92
C SER A 113 -17.35 -4.21 -5.24
N ALA A 114 -17.76 -4.07 -3.97
CA ALA A 114 -18.45 -5.13 -3.22
C ALA A 114 -19.74 -5.57 -3.94
N HIS A 115 -20.47 -4.65 -4.57
CA HIS A 115 -21.68 -4.99 -5.33
C HIS A 115 -21.36 -5.92 -6.53
N HIS A 116 -20.25 -5.68 -7.23
CA HIS A 116 -19.82 -6.60 -8.30
C HIS A 116 -19.47 -7.99 -7.76
N ALA A 117 -18.85 -8.06 -6.58
CA ALA A 117 -18.54 -9.35 -5.93
C ALA A 117 -19.84 -10.09 -5.55
N VAL A 118 -20.80 -9.42 -4.94
CA VAL A 118 -22.10 -10.00 -4.56
C VAL A 118 -22.85 -10.50 -5.81
N GLN A 119 -22.85 -9.71 -6.89
CA GLN A 119 -23.50 -10.11 -8.15
C GLN A 119 -22.85 -11.38 -8.74
N ALA A 120 -21.52 -11.44 -8.75
CA ALA A 120 -20.79 -12.61 -9.23
C ALA A 120 -21.05 -13.85 -8.35
N ALA A 121 -21.08 -13.67 -7.02
CA ALA A 121 -21.41 -14.75 -6.10
C ALA A 121 -22.86 -15.25 -6.33
N LYS A 122 -23.82 -14.35 -6.49
CA LYS A 122 -25.24 -14.72 -6.82
C LYS A 122 -25.30 -15.59 -8.07
N ILE A 123 -24.61 -15.19 -9.15
CA ILE A 123 -24.62 -15.96 -10.42
C ILE A 123 -23.99 -17.35 -10.22
N ASN A 124 -22.89 -17.44 -9.44
CA ASN A 124 -22.22 -18.70 -9.18
C ASN A 124 -23.04 -19.64 -8.29
N CYS A 125 -23.74 -19.12 -7.27
CA CYS A 125 -24.64 -19.89 -6.42
C CYS A 125 -25.82 -20.54 -7.19
N TRP A 126 -26.15 -20.02 -8.38
CA TRP A 126 -27.16 -20.66 -9.26
C TRP A 126 -26.58 -21.78 -10.10
N LYS A 127 -25.26 -21.85 -10.26
CA LYS A 127 -24.56 -22.85 -11.05
C LYS A 127 -24.00 -24.01 -10.23
N TYR A 128 -23.64 -23.75 -8.98
CA TYR A 128 -22.92 -24.69 -8.12
C TYR A 128 -23.73 -24.98 -6.85
N SER A 129 -23.78 -26.24 -6.44
CA SER A 129 -24.53 -26.70 -5.26
C SER A 129 -23.76 -26.53 -3.95
N TRP A 130 -22.46 -26.20 -4.01
CA TRP A 130 -21.58 -26.08 -2.85
C TRP A 130 -20.93 -24.72 -2.80
N VAL A 131 -20.79 -24.18 -1.61
CA VAL A 131 -20.06 -22.95 -1.31
C VAL A 131 -19.03 -23.25 -0.23
N ILE A 132 -17.80 -22.81 -0.45
CA ILE A 132 -16.73 -22.85 0.54
C ILE A 132 -16.44 -21.39 0.93
N ASP A 133 -16.56 -21.07 2.22
CA ASP A 133 -16.19 -19.78 2.78
C ASP A 133 -14.83 -19.89 3.48
N LEU A 134 -13.87 -19.06 3.08
CA LEU A 134 -12.51 -19.03 3.60
C LEU A 134 -12.16 -17.61 4.04
N ASP A 135 -11.61 -17.47 5.25
CA ASP A 135 -11.04 -16.21 5.75
C ASP A 135 -9.59 -16.39 6.18
N ILE A 136 -8.74 -15.42 5.80
CA ILE A 136 -7.31 -15.45 6.14
C ILE A 136 -7.09 -14.57 7.36
N LYS A 137 -6.90 -15.20 8.52
CA LYS A 137 -6.66 -14.48 9.77
C LYS A 137 -5.37 -13.66 9.73
N GLY A 138 -5.51 -12.36 9.94
CA GLY A 138 -4.36 -11.46 10.04
C GLY A 138 -3.52 -11.39 8.77
N PHE A 139 -4.13 -11.42 7.60
CA PHE A 139 -3.43 -11.51 6.31
C PHE A 139 -2.33 -10.47 6.15
N PHE A 140 -2.65 -9.18 6.34
CA PHE A 140 -1.68 -8.09 6.21
C PHE A 140 -0.52 -8.17 7.20
N ASP A 141 -0.76 -8.71 8.40
CA ASP A 141 0.24 -8.80 9.45
C ASP A 141 1.18 -10.01 9.28
N ASN A 142 0.80 -10.97 8.44
CA ASN A 142 1.52 -12.23 8.26
C ASN A 142 2.14 -12.43 6.86
N LEU A 143 2.09 -11.45 5.98
CA LEU A 143 2.75 -11.52 4.67
C LEU A 143 4.26 -11.76 4.86
N ASN A 144 4.78 -12.83 4.27
CA ASN A 144 6.21 -13.12 4.30
C ASN A 144 6.95 -12.14 3.38
N HIS A 145 7.94 -11.41 3.91
CA HIS A 145 8.66 -10.37 3.18
C HIS A 145 9.48 -10.93 2.02
N ASP A 146 10.14 -12.09 2.20
CA ASP A 146 10.98 -12.68 1.16
C ASP A 146 10.14 -13.16 -0.01
N GLN A 147 9.03 -13.86 0.27
CA GLN A 147 8.07 -14.28 -0.76
C GLN A 147 7.47 -13.07 -1.49
N LEU A 148 7.04 -12.03 -0.75
CA LEU A 148 6.50 -10.83 -1.36
C LEU A 148 7.52 -10.13 -2.27
N GLN A 149 8.79 -10.04 -1.84
CA GLN A 149 9.86 -9.48 -2.66
C GLN A 149 10.12 -10.32 -3.92
N GLN A 150 10.07 -11.66 -3.83
CA GLN A 150 10.16 -12.54 -4.99
C GLN A 150 9.00 -12.31 -5.97
N PHE A 151 7.76 -12.22 -5.48
CA PHE A 151 6.60 -11.95 -6.31
C PHE A 151 6.67 -10.58 -6.98
N VAL A 152 7.10 -9.55 -6.26
CA VAL A 152 7.35 -8.21 -6.83
C VAL A 152 8.46 -8.27 -7.90
N ALA A 153 9.54 -9.02 -7.67
CA ALA A 153 10.64 -9.15 -8.62
C ALA A 153 10.20 -9.82 -9.93
N GLN A 154 9.26 -10.77 -9.86
CA GLN A 154 8.66 -11.44 -11.03
C GLN A 154 7.60 -10.57 -11.73
N ALA A 155 6.93 -9.69 -10.99
CA ALA A 155 5.81 -8.92 -11.51
C ALA A 155 6.24 -7.63 -12.21
N THR A 156 7.45 -7.12 -11.97
CA THR A 156 7.96 -5.90 -12.62
C THR A 156 9.47 -5.92 -12.75
N ASP A 157 10.00 -5.34 -13.83
CA ASP A 157 11.43 -5.10 -14.00
C ASP A 157 11.88 -3.73 -13.49
N ASN A 158 10.95 -2.92 -13.00
CA ASN A 158 11.23 -1.56 -12.57
C ASN A 158 12.08 -1.54 -11.28
N PRO A 159 13.36 -1.12 -11.33
CA PRO A 159 14.29 -1.24 -10.20
C PRO A 159 13.94 -0.33 -9.02
N TRP A 160 13.41 0.86 -9.27
CA TRP A 160 13.04 1.76 -8.19
C TRP A 160 11.73 1.34 -7.49
N CYS A 161 10.79 0.73 -8.20
CA CYS A 161 9.61 0.15 -7.59
C CYS A 161 9.99 -0.99 -6.62
N LYS A 162 10.86 -1.92 -7.05
CA LYS A 162 11.39 -3.00 -6.20
C LYS A 162 12.08 -2.44 -4.96
N LEU A 163 12.95 -1.43 -5.13
CA LEU A 163 13.69 -0.79 -4.04
C LEU A 163 12.74 -0.17 -2.99
N TYR A 164 11.75 0.59 -3.43
CA TYR A 164 10.88 1.31 -2.49
C TYR A 164 9.87 0.39 -1.83
N ILE A 165 9.33 -0.61 -2.51
CA ILE A 165 8.49 -1.63 -1.89
C ILE A 165 9.26 -2.33 -0.77
N LYS A 166 10.50 -2.75 -1.02
CA LYS A 166 11.36 -3.34 0.01
C LYS A 166 11.50 -2.43 1.22
N ARG A 167 11.79 -1.13 1.02
CA ARG A 167 11.96 -0.16 2.11
C ARG A 167 10.67 0.03 2.92
N TRP A 168 9.49 -0.01 2.31
CA TRP A 168 8.23 0.14 3.04
C TRP A 168 7.84 -1.09 3.84
N ILE A 169 8.03 -2.28 3.32
CA ILE A 169 7.68 -3.50 4.06
C ILE A 169 8.65 -3.76 5.24
N THR A 170 9.87 -3.25 5.16
CA THR A 170 10.86 -3.33 6.24
C THR A 170 10.92 -2.07 7.12
N ALA A 171 10.12 -1.04 6.82
CA ALA A 171 10.02 0.13 7.68
C ALA A 171 9.51 -0.24 9.06
N GLY A 172 10.10 0.33 10.10
CA GLY A 172 9.67 0.08 11.47
C GLY A 172 8.29 0.65 11.78
N VAL A 173 7.72 0.18 12.87
CA VAL A 173 6.45 0.67 13.43
C VAL A 173 6.74 1.45 14.70
N GLN A 174 6.34 2.72 14.74
CA GLN A 174 6.41 3.55 15.93
C GLN A 174 5.21 3.24 16.83
N ARG A 175 5.49 2.74 18.03
CA ARG A 175 4.50 2.47 19.07
C ARG A 175 4.04 3.78 19.75
N PRO A 176 2.91 3.78 20.48
CA PRO A 176 2.43 4.96 21.21
C PRO A 176 3.43 5.55 22.22
N ASN A 177 4.33 4.73 22.75
CA ASN A 177 5.41 5.14 23.67
C ASN A 177 6.62 5.78 22.93
N GLY A 178 6.57 5.90 21.59
CA GLY A 178 7.63 6.44 20.74
C GLY A 178 8.70 5.44 20.32
N GLU A 179 8.68 4.20 20.85
CA GLU A 179 9.62 3.14 20.49
C GLU A 179 9.40 2.67 19.03
N ILE A 180 10.48 2.45 18.30
CA ILE A 180 10.44 1.91 16.93
C ILE A 180 10.72 0.42 16.97
N GLN A 181 9.72 -0.37 16.62
CA GLN A 181 9.82 -1.79 16.45
C GLN A 181 10.08 -2.13 14.98
N GLN A 182 11.11 -2.92 14.70
CA GLN A 182 11.36 -3.44 13.35
C GLN A 182 10.30 -4.47 12.96
N THR A 183 9.99 -4.52 11.67
CA THR A 183 9.01 -5.47 11.10
C THR A 183 9.74 -6.55 10.30
N GLU A 184 9.54 -7.81 10.68
CA GLU A 184 10.10 -8.97 9.97
C GLU A 184 9.11 -9.60 8.99
N LYS A 185 7.83 -9.28 9.13
CA LYS A 185 6.73 -9.76 8.29
C LYS A 185 5.58 -8.75 8.25
N GLY A 186 4.69 -8.92 7.30
CA GLY A 186 3.51 -8.10 7.14
C GLY A 186 3.73 -6.83 6.34
N THR A 187 2.65 -6.13 6.10
CA THR A 187 2.63 -4.79 5.53
C THR A 187 1.66 -3.92 6.34
N PRO A 188 1.99 -2.63 6.58
CA PRO A 188 1.17 -1.79 7.43
C PRO A 188 -0.28 -1.72 6.93
N GLN A 189 -1.25 -2.07 7.80
CA GLN A 189 -2.66 -1.80 7.51
C GLN A 189 -2.88 -0.29 7.53
N GLY A 190 -3.11 0.32 6.36
CA GLY A 190 -3.23 1.77 6.17
C GLY A 190 -2.18 2.36 5.22
N GLY A 191 -1.21 1.58 4.79
CA GLY A 191 -0.32 1.95 3.69
C GLY A 191 -1.07 2.03 2.35
N VAL A 192 -0.75 3.03 1.52
CA VAL A 192 -1.39 3.24 0.21
C VAL A 192 -1.09 2.10 -0.77
N ILE A 193 0.11 1.51 -0.68
CA ILE A 193 0.56 0.42 -1.55
C ILE A 193 0.13 -0.96 -1.04
N SER A 194 -0.17 -1.09 0.27
CA SER A 194 -0.42 -2.39 0.91
C SER A 194 -1.56 -3.21 0.27
N PRO A 195 -2.69 -2.61 -0.15
CA PRO A 195 -3.74 -3.36 -0.85
C PRO A 195 -3.28 -3.94 -2.18
N LEU A 196 -2.46 -3.21 -2.95
CA LEU A 196 -1.94 -3.70 -4.22
C LEU A 196 -0.97 -4.85 -4.02
N LEU A 197 -0.11 -4.77 -3.00
CA LEU A 197 0.82 -5.86 -2.63
C LEU A 197 0.08 -7.10 -2.13
N ALA A 198 -1.01 -6.91 -1.37
CA ALA A 198 -1.88 -7.98 -0.93
C ALA A 198 -2.53 -8.71 -2.12
N ASN A 199 -3.06 -7.97 -3.09
CA ASN A 199 -3.62 -8.55 -4.30
C ASN A 199 -2.57 -9.30 -5.14
N LEU A 200 -1.35 -8.75 -5.27
CA LEU A 200 -0.25 -9.45 -5.94
C LEU A 200 0.09 -10.77 -5.24
N TYR A 201 0.16 -10.74 -3.90
CA TYR A 201 0.47 -11.94 -3.11
C TYR A 201 -0.60 -13.02 -3.30
N LEU A 202 -1.88 -12.65 -3.18
CA LEU A 202 -2.99 -13.58 -3.40
C LEU A 202 -3.04 -14.11 -4.83
N HIS A 203 -2.80 -13.27 -5.83
CA HIS A 203 -2.71 -13.69 -7.22
C HIS A 203 -1.63 -14.76 -7.45
N LYS A 204 -0.51 -14.69 -6.74
CA LYS A 204 0.57 -15.67 -6.88
C LYS A 204 0.34 -16.98 -6.11
N VAL A 205 -0.53 -16.95 -5.11
CA VAL A 205 -0.77 -18.10 -4.21
C VAL A 205 -2.11 -18.78 -4.51
N PHE A 206 -3.10 -18.03 -4.97
CA PHE A 206 -4.49 -18.49 -5.11
C PHE A 206 -4.99 -18.56 -6.54
N ASP A 207 -4.59 -17.65 -7.45
CA ASP A 207 -5.00 -17.63 -8.86
C ASP A 207 -4.10 -18.53 -9.71
#